data_d2713dfdbede78d3eeaf42fcf9e35647
#
_entry.id   d2713dfdbede78d3eeaf42fcf9e35647
#
_cell.length_a   1.000
_cell.length_b   1.000
_cell.length_c   1.000
_cell.angle_alpha   90.00
_cell.angle_beta   90.00
_cell.angle_gamma   90.00
#
_symmetry.space_group_name_H-M   'P 1'
#
loop_
_entity.id
_entity.type
_entity.pdbx_description
1 polymer ?
#
loop_
_entity_poly.entity_id
_entity_poly.type
_entity_poly.pdbx_seq_one_letter_code
_entity_poly.pdbx_strand_id
1 'polypeptide(L)'
;MWGPDPMIYDTTVFPQPPETWNVLWDPKLKGKVSVWDDLSSVYMAAQVLGYDKPDPGHLYNLSDQELDAVKKKLVELKPNIRKMWSTGGELTNLFQNHEVVIAMGWPLMTNQLRKSNFPVGETIPKENTTGWIDHLMITAGSENKDLAYKFLEFMIQAQTQKKVTDVTGYTPANPRAAQYMTPEEQKNLHLDDVDNYQKRLYFWQNVPRRAKYNEIWNEVKATQ
;
A
#
# COMPACT_ATOMS: atom_id res chain seq x y z
N MET A 1 9.21 4.17 -9.86
CA MET A 1 7.80 4.40 -9.55
C MET A 1 7.67 4.56 -8.05
N TRP A 2 6.57 5.12 -7.56
CA TRP A 2 6.26 5.21 -6.14
C TRP A 2 4.73 5.15 -5.95
N GLY A 3 4.29 4.91 -4.74
CA GLY A 3 2.86 4.88 -4.43
C GLY A 3 2.56 4.67 -2.95
N PRO A 4 1.30 4.77 -2.57
CA PRO A 4 0.79 4.43 -1.24
C PRO A 4 0.54 2.93 -1.08
N ASP A 5 0.25 2.55 0.16
CA ASP A 5 -0.51 1.35 0.52
C ASP A 5 -1.95 1.79 0.86
N PRO A 6 -2.83 2.07 -0.14
CA PRO A 6 -4.14 2.64 0.11
C PRO A 6 -5.12 1.63 0.71
N MET A 7 -6.20 2.16 1.27
CA MET A 7 -7.40 1.38 1.51
C MET A 7 -8.17 1.25 0.20
N ILE A 8 -8.41 0.01 -0.24
CA ILE A 8 -9.21 -0.35 -1.42
C ILE A 8 -10.56 -0.86 -0.95
N TYR A 9 -11.63 -0.44 -1.60
CA TYR A 9 -13.00 -0.81 -1.17
C TYR A 9 -13.96 -0.94 -2.36
N ASP A 10 -14.97 -1.79 -2.19
CA ASP A 10 -16.11 -1.95 -3.10
C ASP A 10 -17.07 -0.76 -2.93
N THR A 11 -17.27 0.03 -4.00
CA THR A 11 -18.11 1.23 -3.97
C THR A 11 -19.61 0.91 -3.87
N THR A 12 -20.01 -0.33 -4.11
CA THR A 12 -21.41 -0.75 -3.89
C THR A 12 -21.70 -0.99 -2.42
N VAL A 13 -20.66 -1.32 -1.62
CA VAL A 13 -20.76 -1.51 -0.17
C VAL A 13 -20.46 -0.20 0.57
N PHE A 14 -19.50 0.56 0.08
CA PHE A 14 -19.10 1.87 0.61
C PHE A 14 -19.33 2.96 -0.42
N PRO A 15 -20.56 3.55 -0.49
CA PRO A 15 -20.86 4.62 -1.45
C PRO A 15 -20.04 5.89 -1.23
N GLN A 16 -19.49 6.07 -0.03
CA GLN A 16 -18.53 7.11 0.32
C GLN A 16 -17.20 6.48 0.75
N PRO A 17 -16.06 7.10 0.42
CA PRO A 17 -14.75 6.61 0.86
C PRO A 17 -14.68 6.44 2.37
N PRO A 18 -14.26 5.28 2.89
CA PRO A 18 -14.01 5.13 4.32
C PRO A 18 -12.90 6.09 4.80
N GLU A 19 -13.14 6.79 5.90
CA GLU A 19 -12.27 7.87 6.38
C GLU A 19 -11.13 7.41 7.29
N THR A 20 -11.22 6.20 7.85
CA THR A 20 -10.32 5.70 8.89
C THR A 20 -10.02 4.22 8.72
N TRP A 21 -8.77 3.81 9.01
CA TRP A 21 -8.41 2.40 9.08
C TRP A 21 -9.24 1.61 10.09
N ASN A 22 -9.79 2.26 11.12
CA ASN A 22 -10.64 1.60 12.11
C ASN A 22 -11.86 0.89 11.51
N VAL A 23 -12.30 1.26 10.31
CA VAL A 23 -13.41 0.57 9.61
C VAL A 23 -13.13 -0.92 9.44
N LEU A 24 -11.86 -1.34 9.30
CA LEU A 24 -11.50 -2.75 9.14
C LEU A 24 -11.91 -3.60 10.37
N TRP A 25 -12.01 -2.96 11.55
CA TRP A 25 -12.45 -3.60 12.81
C TRP A 25 -13.95 -3.58 13.04
N ASP A 26 -14.77 -3.04 12.10
CA ASP A 26 -16.23 -3.09 12.23
C ASP A 26 -16.70 -4.57 12.24
N PRO A 27 -17.39 -5.04 13.28
CA PRO A 27 -17.90 -6.43 13.36
C PRO A 27 -18.83 -6.82 12.19
N LYS A 28 -19.43 -5.83 11.52
CA LYS A 28 -20.26 -6.05 10.33
C LYS A 28 -19.46 -6.57 9.13
N LEU A 29 -18.15 -6.39 9.16
CA LEU A 29 -17.23 -6.84 8.11
C LEU A 29 -16.60 -8.21 8.39
N LYS A 30 -17.21 -9.02 9.28
CA LYS A 30 -16.71 -10.36 9.61
C LYS A 30 -16.48 -11.20 8.34
N GLY A 31 -15.23 -11.65 8.13
CA GLY A 31 -14.82 -12.44 6.98
C GLY A 31 -14.89 -11.68 5.64
N LYS A 32 -14.86 -10.33 5.64
CA LYS A 32 -14.96 -9.48 4.44
C LYS A 32 -13.78 -8.53 4.25
N VAL A 33 -12.77 -8.60 5.11
CA VAL A 33 -11.56 -7.78 5.09
C VAL A 33 -10.38 -8.59 4.56
N SER A 34 -9.44 -7.93 3.89
CA SER A 34 -8.12 -8.49 3.60
C SER A 34 -7.02 -7.50 3.94
N VAL A 35 -5.88 -8.01 4.38
CA VAL A 35 -4.67 -7.22 4.65
C VAL A 35 -3.47 -7.89 3.98
N TRP A 36 -2.42 -7.15 3.75
CA TRP A 36 -1.21 -7.71 3.15
C TRP A 36 -0.45 -8.58 4.16
N ASP A 37 -0.01 -9.78 3.73
CA ASP A 37 0.87 -10.67 4.51
C ASP A 37 2.31 -10.12 4.57
N ASP A 38 2.43 -8.92 5.11
CA ASP A 38 3.69 -8.19 5.26
C ASP A 38 3.66 -7.27 6.49
N LEU A 39 4.83 -6.72 6.85
CA LEU A 39 4.99 -5.77 7.95
C LEU A 39 4.18 -4.48 7.77
N SER A 40 3.78 -4.13 6.56
CA SER A 40 2.88 -3.00 6.31
C SER A 40 1.58 -3.10 7.10
N SER A 41 1.07 -4.32 7.34
CA SER A 41 -0.10 -4.55 8.21
C SER A 41 0.20 -4.23 9.68
N VAL A 42 1.45 -4.41 10.13
CA VAL A 42 1.89 -4.00 11.48
C VAL A 42 1.92 -2.48 11.58
N TYR A 43 2.46 -1.79 10.55
CA TYR A 43 2.50 -0.32 10.52
C TYR A 43 1.09 0.27 10.48
N MET A 44 0.17 -0.28 9.69
CA MET A 44 -1.23 0.14 9.66
C MET A 44 -1.90 0.06 11.04
N ALA A 45 -1.72 -1.05 11.76
CA ALA A 45 -2.28 -1.19 13.11
C ALA A 45 -1.60 -0.24 14.12
N ALA A 46 -0.32 0.04 13.96
CA ALA A 46 0.40 1.03 14.77
C ALA A 46 -0.13 2.46 14.51
N GLN A 47 -0.45 2.80 13.27
CA GLN A 47 -1.09 4.08 12.92
C GLN A 47 -2.47 4.22 13.56
N VAL A 48 -3.28 3.14 13.57
CA VAL A 48 -4.58 3.12 14.27
C VAL A 48 -4.43 3.39 15.76
N LEU A 49 -3.34 2.93 16.37
CA LEU A 49 -3.00 3.19 17.78
C LEU A 49 -2.35 4.56 18.01
N GLY A 50 -2.05 5.32 16.95
CA GLY A 50 -1.47 6.65 17.03
C GLY A 50 0.05 6.68 17.26
N TYR A 51 0.74 5.56 17.05
CA TYR A 51 2.19 5.46 17.22
C TYR A 51 3.01 6.12 16.11
N ASP A 52 2.36 6.71 15.12
CA ASP A 52 2.93 7.60 14.10
C ASP A 52 3.07 9.06 14.57
N LYS A 53 2.63 9.39 15.78
CA LYS A 53 2.61 10.76 16.31
C LYS A 53 3.60 10.93 17.48
N PRO A 54 4.32 12.05 17.57
CA PRO A 54 4.38 13.16 16.57
C PRO A 54 5.33 12.86 15.41
N ASP A 55 6.07 11.75 15.45
CA ASP A 55 7.07 11.36 14.45
C ASP A 55 6.64 10.08 13.70
N PRO A 56 6.31 10.17 12.39
CA PRO A 56 5.99 8.99 11.59
C PRO A 56 7.11 7.95 11.52
N GLY A 57 8.36 8.36 11.68
CA GLY A 57 9.53 7.46 11.70
C GLY A 57 9.48 6.46 12.85
N HIS A 58 8.75 6.77 13.92
CA HIS A 58 8.56 5.88 15.05
C HIS A 58 7.89 4.55 14.68
N LEU A 59 7.06 4.52 13.64
CA LEU A 59 6.45 3.27 13.14
C LEU A 59 7.48 2.18 12.83
N TYR A 60 8.70 2.56 12.47
CA TYR A 60 9.79 1.65 12.07
C TYR A 60 10.70 1.25 13.23
N ASN A 61 10.44 1.78 14.46
CA ASN A 61 11.25 1.49 15.63
C ASN A 61 10.43 1.45 16.94
N LEU A 62 9.28 0.75 16.90
CA LEU A 62 8.39 0.57 18.06
C LEU A 62 9.09 -0.21 19.19
N SER A 63 8.78 0.14 20.43
CA SER A 63 9.19 -0.59 21.62
C SER A 63 8.49 -1.96 21.72
N ASP A 64 8.94 -2.84 22.61
CA ASP A 64 8.30 -4.13 22.85
C ASP A 64 6.86 -3.97 23.33
N GLN A 65 6.61 -3.01 24.22
CA GLN A 65 5.27 -2.72 24.73
C GLN A 65 4.32 -2.26 23.63
N GLU A 66 4.79 -1.41 22.71
CA GLU A 66 4.00 -0.93 21.57
C GLU A 66 3.74 -2.06 20.57
N LEU A 67 4.74 -2.90 20.28
CA LEU A 67 4.58 -4.08 19.43
C LEU A 67 3.59 -5.08 20.04
N ASP A 68 3.57 -5.28 21.35
CA ASP A 68 2.57 -6.11 22.01
C ASP A 68 1.14 -5.52 21.89
N ALA A 69 1.01 -4.19 21.97
CA ALA A 69 -0.27 -3.52 21.74
C ALA A 69 -0.73 -3.67 20.27
N VAL A 70 0.18 -3.50 19.31
CA VAL A 70 -0.08 -3.72 17.88
C VAL A 70 -0.50 -5.16 17.62
N LYS A 71 0.19 -6.15 18.22
CA LYS A 71 -0.20 -7.57 18.13
C LYS A 71 -1.65 -7.78 18.60
N LYS A 72 -2.00 -7.29 19.78
CA LYS A 72 -3.37 -7.39 20.31
C LYS A 72 -4.38 -6.77 19.35
N LYS A 73 -4.08 -5.58 18.82
CA LYS A 73 -4.94 -4.88 17.87
C LYS A 73 -5.14 -5.68 16.58
N LEU A 74 -4.10 -6.31 16.04
CA LEU A 74 -4.18 -7.18 14.86
C LEU A 74 -4.94 -8.49 15.13
N VAL A 75 -4.78 -9.07 16.33
CA VAL A 75 -5.56 -10.26 16.74
C VAL A 75 -7.06 -9.92 16.82
N GLU A 76 -7.44 -8.73 17.31
CA GLU A 76 -8.83 -8.26 17.27
C GLU A 76 -9.39 -8.13 15.84
N LEU A 77 -8.54 -7.91 14.84
CA LEU A 77 -8.95 -7.83 13.43
C LEU A 77 -9.22 -9.20 12.80
N LYS A 78 -8.62 -10.26 13.31
CA LYS A 78 -8.67 -11.61 12.69
C LYS A 78 -10.07 -12.12 12.34
N PRO A 79 -11.12 -11.94 13.17
CA PRO A 79 -12.46 -12.37 12.81
C PRO A 79 -13.01 -11.73 11.53
N ASN A 80 -12.51 -10.52 11.16
CA ASN A 80 -12.92 -9.81 9.97
C ASN A 80 -12.10 -10.22 8.75
N ILE A 81 -10.89 -10.77 8.94
CA ILE A 81 -10.01 -11.16 7.85
C ILE A 81 -10.56 -12.43 7.17
N ARG A 82 -10.86 -12.32 5.88
CA ARG A 82 -11.16 -13.46 5.01
C ARG A 82 -9.88 -14.20 4.62
N LYS A 83 -8.84 -13.43 4.26
CA LYS A 83 -7.53 -13.93 3.88
C LYS A 83 -6.50 -12.79 3.99
N MET A 84 -5.28 -13.13 4.36
CA MET A 84 -4.11 -12.27 4.18
C MET A 84 -3.56 -12.56 2.78
N TRP A 85 -3.47 -11.53 1.93
CA TRP A 85 -3.02 -11.69 0.55
C TRP A 85 -1.49 -11.54 0.45
N SER A 86 -0.87 -12.27 -0.48
CA SER A 86 0.57 -12.24 -0.73
C SER A 86 0.93 -11.69 -2.11
N THR A 87 0.00 -11.74 -3.07
CA THR A 87 0.19 -11.23 -4.43
C THR A 87 -0.96 -10.34 -4.86
N GLY A 88 -0.68 -9.37 -5.76
CA GLY A 88 -1.71 -8.47 -6.26
C GLY A 88 -2.88 -9.18 -6.95
N GLY A 89 -2.56 -10.24 -7.72
CA GLY A 89 -3.58 -11.04 -8.38
C GLY A 89 -4.50 -11.77 -7.39
N GLU A 90 -3.97 -12.21 -6.26
CA GLU A 90 -4.76 -12.84 -5.21
C GLU A 90 -5.79 -11.87 -4.63
N LEU A 91 -5.37 -10.64 -4.27
CA LEU A 91 -6.32 -9.64 -3.75
C LEU A 91 -7.35 -9.24 -4.82
N THR A 92 -6.92 -9.06 -6.07
CA THR A 92 -7.84 -8.76 -7.18
C THR A 92 -8.92 -9.84 -7.32
N ASN A 93 -8.54 -11.12 -7.25
CA ASN A 93 -9.49 -12.24 -7.31
C ASN A 93 -10.46 -12.25 -6.12
N LEU A 94 -9.97 -11.96 -4.90
CA LEU A 94 -10.84 -11.87 -3.72
C LEU A 94 -11.94 -10.82 -3.87
N PHE A 95 -11.63 -9.65 -4.46
CA PHE A 95 -12.63 -8.63 -4.78
C PHE A 95 -13.59 -9.11 -5.88
N GLN A 96 -13.07 -9.61 -7.01
CA GLN A 96 -13.89 -10.07 -8.14
C GLN A 96 -14.87 -11.17 -7.77
N ASN A 97 -14.49 -12.03 -6.83
CA ASN A 97 -15.35 -13.10 -6.30
C ASN A 97 -16.25 -12.62 -5.15
N HIS A 98 -16.26 -11.31 -4.81
CA HIS A 98 -16.99 -10.75 -3.69
C HIS A 98 -16.69 -11.44 -2.34
N GLU A 99 -15.51 -12.03 -2.21
CA GLU A 99 -15.06 -12.62 -0.95
C GLU A 99 -14.66 -11.56 0.05
N VAL A 100 -14.10 -10.42 -0.43
CA VAL A 100 -13.79 -9.25 0.39
C VAL A 100 -14.45 -8.00 -0.20
N VAL A 101 -14.67 -7.01 0.65
CA VAL A 101 -15.27 -5.72 0.27
C VAL A 101 -14.36 -4.53 0.61
N ILE A 102 -13.32 -4.77 1.39
CA ILE A 102 -12.35 -3.75 1.80
C ILE A 102 -11.02 -4.39 2.14
N ALA A 103 -9.92 -3.72 1.78
CA ALA A 103 -8.58 -4.22 2.03
C ALA A 103 -7.55 -3.09 2.09
N MET A 104 -6.40 -3.34 2.71
CA MET A 104 -5.15 -2.65 2.41
C MET A 104 -4.56 -3.25 1.12
N GLY A 105 -4.12 -2.43 0.18
CA GLY A 105 -3.58 -2.94 -1.09
C GLY A 105 -2.63 -1.96 -1.78
N TRP A 106 -2.45 -2.11 -3.09
CA TRP A 106 -1.65 -1.21 -3.93
C TRP A 106 -2.49 -0.64 -5.07
N PRO A 107 -2.14 0.53 -5.63
CA PRO A 107 -2.84 1.09 -6.80
C PRO A 107 -2.94 0.14 -7.99
N LEU A 108 -2.01 -0.84 -8.10
CA LEU A 108 -2.05 -1.90 -9.12
C LEU A 108 -3.37 -2.67 -9.09
N MET A 109 -3.84 -3.06 -7.88
CA MET A 109 -5.09 -3.81 -7.75
C MET A 109 -6.29 -2.94 -8.12
N THR A 110 -6.32 -1.69 -7.66
CA THR A 110 -7.38 -0.75 -8.05
C THR A 110 -7.43 -0.56 -9.56
N ASN A 111 -6.27 -0.40 -10.20
CA ASN A 111 -6.17 -0.26 -11.65
C ASN A 111 -6.68 -1.52 -12.38
N GLN A 112 -6.30 -2.71 -11.92
CA GLN A 112 -6.76 -3.99 -12.49
C GLN A 112 -8.28 -4.18 -12.32
N LEU A 113 -8.82 -3.87 -11.15
CA LEU A 113 -10.24 -3.96 -10.84
C LEU A 113 -11.05 -2.98 -11.71
N ARG A 114 -10.60 -1.73 -11.88
CA ARG A 114 -11.23 -0.75 -12.78
C ARG A 114 -11.24 -1.24 -14.22
N LYS A 115 -10.13 -1.81 -14.72
CA LYS A 115 -10.05 -2.38 -16.08
C LYS A 115 -10.99 -3.56 -16.30
N SER A 116 -11.36 -4.29 -15.25
CA SER A 116 -12.36 -5.36 -15.30
C SER A 116 -13.79 -4.86 -15.03
N ASN A 117 -14.01 -3.54 -14.97
CA ASN A 117 -15.29 -2.90 -14.65
C ASN A 117 -15.84 -3.27 -13.25
N PHE A 118 -14.97 -3.65 -12.33
CA PHE A 118 -15.38 -3.85 -10.94
C PHE A 118 -15.57 -2.47 -10.24
N PRO A 119 -16.64 -2.28 -9.46
CA PRO A 119 -16.93 -1.01 -8.77
C PRO A 119 -15.99 -0.82 -7.57
N VAL A 120 -14.81 -0.25 -7.82
CA VAL A 120 -13.74 -0.09 -6.82
C VAL A 120 -13.37 1.37 -6.60
N GLY A 121 -13.16 1.73 -5.35
CA GLY A 121 -12.54 2.96 -4.91
C GLY A 121 -11.25 2.69 -4.13
N GLU A 122 -10.42 3.72 -4.01
CA GLU A 122 -9.28 3.74 -3.10
C GLU A 122 -9.20 5.07 -2.37
N THR A 123 -8.68 5.05 -1.16
CA THR A 123 -8.51 6.25 -0.33
C THR A 123 -7.33 6.11 0.61
N ILE A 124 -6.77 7.24 1.02
CA ILE A 124 -5.84 7.31 2.15
C ILE A 124 -6.65 7.75 3.37
N PRO A 125 -6.77 6.92 4.41
CA PRO A 125 -7.48 7.26 5.64
C PRO A 125 -6.84 8.44 6.39
N LYS A 126 -7.56 9.03 7.33
CA LYS A 126 -7.10 10.19 8.13
C LYS A 126 -5.85 9.91 8.97
N GLU A 127 -5.59 8.66 9.29
CA GLU A 127 -4.36 8.21 9.95
C GLU A 127 -3.16 8.22 9.01
N ASN A 128 -3.34 8.58 7.73
CA ASN A 128 -2.35 8.43 6.66
C ASN A 128 -2.07 6.95 6.32
N THR A 129 -1.06 6.69 5.51
CA THR A 129 -0.64 5.33 5.16
C THR A 129 0.86 5.25 4.91
N THR A 130 1.39 4.05 4.85
CA THR A 130 2.77 3.83 4.37
C THR A 130 2.85 4.07 2.86
N GLY A 131 4.03 4.45 2.41
CA GLY A 131 4.35 4.63 0.99
C GLY A 131 5.67 3.95 0.64
N TRP A 132 5.83 3.62 -0.60
CA TRP A 132 7.01 2.93 -1.12
C TRP A 132 7.56 3.62 -2.38
N ILE A 133 8.85 3.38 -2.63
CA ILE A 133 9.55 3.85 -3.82
C ILE A 133 10.34 2.66 -4.39
N ASP A 134 10.11 2.34 -5.67
CA ASP A 134 10.91 1.35 -6.38
C ASP A 134 12.27 1.91 -6.76
N HIS A 135 13.31 1.13 -6.54
CA HIS A 135 14.68 1.45 -6.91
C HIS A 135 15.22 0.39 -7.86
N LEU A 136 15.91 0.85 -8.89
CA LEU A 136 16.74 0.00 -9.75
C LEU A 136 18.20 0.17 -9.34
N MET A 137 18.89 -0.93 -9.09
CA MET A 137 20.28 -0.92 -8.66
C MET A 137 21.13 -1.83 -9.55
N ILE A 138 22.36 -1.39 -9.84
CA ILE A 138 23.36 -2.20 -10.56
C ILE A 138 24.21 -2.92 -9.51
N THR A 139 24.26 -4.25 -9.57
CA THR A 139 25.11 -5.03 -8.66
C THR A 139 26.58 -4.70 -8.89
N ALA A 140 27.38 -4.66 -7.81
CA ALA A 140 28.81 -4.31 -7.88
C ALA A 140 29.59 -5.25 -8.82
N GLY A 141 29.23 -6.55 -8.83
CA GLY A 141 29.85 -7.59 -9.66
C GLY A 141 29.34 -7.68 -11.11
N SER A 142 28.46 -6.76 -11.55
CA SER A 142 27.96 -6.80 -12.93
C SER A 142 29.10 -6.53 -13.94
N GLU A 143 29.24 -7.41 -14.93
CA GLU A 143 30.13 -7.23 -16.07
C GLU A 143 29.51 -6.38 -17.19
N ASN A 144 28.19 -6.12 -17.14
CA ASN A 144 27.42 -5.39 -18.15
C ASN A 144 26.94 -4.02 -17.64
N LYS A 145 27.78 -3.28 -16.93
CA LYS A 145 27.40 -2.00 -16.31
C LYS A 145 26.90 -0.96 -17.32
N ASP A 146 27.57 -0.85 -18.47
CA ASP A 146 27.18 0.11 -19.52
C ASP A 146 25.79 -0.20 -20.10
N LEU A 147 25.47 -1.47 -20.29
CA LEU A 147 24.14 -1.89 -20.72
C LEU A 147 23.09 -1.65 -19.62
N ALA A 148 23.44 -1.90 -18.36
CA ALA A 148 22.60 -1.61 -17.22
C ALA A 148 22.29 -0.10 -17.12
N TYR A 149 23.26 0.78 -17.31
CA TYR A 149 23.01 2.23 -17.35
C TYR A 149 22.05 2.62 -18.48
N LYS A 150 22.23 2.09 -19.68
CA LYS A 150 21.30 2.33 -20.81
C LYS A 150 19.87 1.87 -20.46
N PHE A 151 19.74 0.73 -19.77
CA PHE A 151 18.43 0.27 -19.30
C PHE A 151 17.82 1.22 -18.25
N LEU A 152 18.62 1.69 -17.28
CA LEU A 152 18.15 2.66 -16.29
C LEU A 152 17.72 3.97 -16.98
N GLU A 153 18.49 4.48 -17.93
CA GLU A 153 18.14 5.67 -18.71
C GLU A 153 16.82 5.48 -19.46
N PHE A 154 16.59 4.31 -20.06
CA PHE A 154 15.33 3.98 -20.70
C PHE A 154 14.16 3.96 -19.69
N MET A 155 14.36 3.35 -18.53
CA MET A 155 13.32 3.20 -17.49
C MET A 155 12.92 4.53 -16.86
N ILE A 156 13.79 5.54 -16.81
CA ILE A 156 13.46 6.86 -16.26
C ILE A 156 12.92 7.85 -17.30
N GLN A 157 12.85 7.47 -18.59
CA GLN A 157 12.27 8.32 -19.61
C GLN A 157 10.78 8.56 -19.34
N ALA A 158 10.32 9.79 -19.59
CA ALA A 158 8.94 10.20 -19.31
C ALA A 158 7.89 9.32 -20.02
N GLN A 159 8.11 8.98 -21.29
CA GLN A 159 7.21 8.08 -22.04
C GLN A 159 7.21 6.66 -21.49
N THR A 160 8.38 6.13 -21.09
CA THR A 160 8.48 4.79 -20.51
C THR A 160 7.73 4.75 -19.19
N GLN A 161 7.91 5.76 -18.33
CA GLN A 161 7.21 5.82 -17.06
C GLN A 161 5.70 5.97 -17.22
N LYS A 162 5.23 6.75 -18.21
CA LYS A 162 3.78 6.78 -18.54
C LYS A 162 3.25 5.38 -18.89
N LYS A 163 3.97 4.62 -19.72
CA LYS A 163 3.58 3.25 -20.07
C LYS A 163 3.55 2.32 -18.85
N VAL A 164 4.51 2.46 -17.94
CA VAL A 164 4.51 1.69 -16.67
C VAL A 164 3.31 2.07 -15.80
N THR A 165 3.02 3.38 -15.69
CA THR A 165 1.81 3.87 -15.00
C THR A 165 0.53 3.27 -15.58
N ASP A 166 0.39 3.20 -16.91
CA ASP A 166 -0.81 2.63 -17.56
C ASP A 166 -1.05 1.16 -17.17
N VAL A 167 0.03 0.42 -16.96
CA VAL A 167 -0.06 -0.99 -16.56
C VAL A 167 -0.32 -1.12 -15.07
N THR A 168 0.38 -0.34 -14.26
CA THR A 168 0.45 -0.53 -12.80
C THR A 168 -0.48 0.37 -12.00
N GLY A 169 -0.84 1.55 -12.53
CA GLY A 169 -1.50 2.60 -11.76
C GLY A 169 -0.56 3.33 -10.78
N TYR A 170 0.75 3.05 -10.81
CA TYR A 170 1.74 3.67 -9.94
C TYR A 170 2.11 5.07 -10.40
N THR A 171 2.43 5.94 -9.46
CA THR A 171 2.86 7.31 -9.75
C THR A 171 4.28 7.30 -10.33
N PRO A 172 4.52 8.02 -11.46
CA PRO A 172 5.85 8.08 -12.08
C PRO A 172 6.81 8.90 -11.21
N ALA A 173 8.08 8.44 -11.12
CA ALA A 173 9.13 9.19 -10.44
C ALA A 173 9.64 10.37 -11.30
N ASN A 174 9.48 10.31 -12.63
CA ASN A 174 9.83 11.41 -13.53
C ASN A 174 8.59 12.31 -13.72
N PRO A 175 8.57 13.55 -13.19
CA PRO A 175 7.41 14.44 -13.27
C PRO A 175 7.06 14.83 -14.72
N ARG A 176 8.02 14.75 -15.65
CA ARG A 176 7.76 15.02 -17.07
C ARG A 176 6.83 13.98 -17.72
N ALA A 177 6.57 12.84 -17.07
CA ALA A 177 5.58 11.87 -17.55
C ALA A 177 4.17 12.48 -17.62
N ALA A 178 3.86 13.47 -16.78
CA ALA A 178 2.57 14.17 -16.77
C ALA A 178 2.21 14.79 -18.14
N GLN A 179 3.19 15.20 -18.95
CA GLN A 179 2.91 15.75 -20.30
C GLN A 179 2.25 14.75 -21.27
N TYR A 180 2.31 13.46 -20.97
CA TYR A 180 1.70 12.38 -21.74
C TYR A 180 0.40 11.87 -21.11
N MET A 181 -0.12 12.55 -20.12
CA MET A 181 -1.30 12.18 -19.34
C MET A 181 -2.42 13.20 -19.52
N THR A 182 -3.66 12.73 -19.51
CA THR A 182 -4.82 13.62 -19.45
C THR A 182 -4.90 14.32 -18.08
N PRO A 183 -5.61 15.45 -17.96
CA PRO A 183 -5.84 16.08 -16.66
C PRO A 183 -6.49 15.15 -15.63
N GLU A 184 -7.37 14.26 -16.06
CA GLU A 184 -8.01 13.27 -15.20
C GLU A 184 -7.01 12.23 -14.67
N GLU A 185 -6.13 11.71 -15.53
CA GLU A 185 -5.05 10.80 -15.11
C GLU A 185 -4.09 11.47 -14.13
N GLN A 186 -3.70 12.74 -14.39
CA GLN A 186 -2.84 13.49 -13.49
C GLN A 186 -3.50 13.67 -12.12
N LYS A 187 -4.79 13.99 -12.07
CA LYS A 187 -5.56 14.13 -10.83
C LYS A 187 -5.67 12.79 -10.08
N ASN A 188 -5.95 11.70 -10.79
CA ASN A 188 -6.06 10.36 -10.18
C ASN A 188 -4.73 9.86 -9.59
N LEU A 189 -3.60 10.35 -10.11
CA LEU A 189 -2.24 10.05 -9.65
C LEU A 189 -1.71 11.11 -8.67
N HIS A 190 -2.54 12.10 -8.32
CA HIS A 190 -2.18 13.23 -7.44
C HIS A 190 -0.95 14.03 -7.94
N LEU A 191 -0.74 14.09 -9.27
CA LEU A 191 0.36 14.85 -9.88
C LEU A 191 0.12 16.36 -9.88
N ASP A 192 -1.11 16.79 -9.67
CA ASP A 192 -1.53 18.18 -9.51
C ASP A 192 -1.25 18.74 -8.10
N ASP A 193 -1.04 17.87 -7.10
CA ASP A 193 -0.78 18.26 -5.70
C ASP A 193 0.17 17.27 -4.99
N VAL A 194 1.29 16.94 -5.65
CA VAL A 194 2.26 15.92 -5.18
C VAL A 194 2.75 16.18 -3.77
N ASP A 195 3.09 17.45 -3.46
CA ASP A 195 3.70 17.80 -2.16
C ASP A 195 2.74 17.53 -0.98
N ASN A 196 1.46 17.85 -1.13
CA ASN A 196 0.48 17.58 -0.06
C ASN A 196 0.11 16.11 -0.02
N TYR A 197 0.05 15.45 -1.17
CA TYR A 197 -0.20 14.02 -1.21
C TYR A 197 0.91 13.23 -0.51
N GLN A 198 2.18 13.55 -0.79
CA GLN A 198 3.32 12.88 -0.16
C GLN A 198 3.39 13.08 1.36
N LYS A 199 2.90 14.20 1.90
CA LYS A 199 2.79 14.39 3.36
C LYS A 199 1.87 13.39 4.05
N ARG A 200 1.01 12.73 3.30
CA ARG A 200 0.12 11.67 3.77
C ARG A 200 0.73 10.27 3.65
N LEU A 201 1.97 10.16 3.10
CA LEU A 201 2.66 8.91 2.89
C LEU A 201 3.88 8.82 3.81
N TYR A 202 3.93 7.80 4.65
CA TYR A 202 5.08 7.50 5.49
C TYR A 202 5.95 6.51 4.73
N PHE A 203 6.89 7.04 3.93
CA PHE A 203 7.77 6.21 3.12
C PHE A 203 8.58 5.24 3.97
N TRP A 204 8.69 4.00 3.49
CA TRP A 204 9.39 2.94 4.19
C TRP A 204 10.83 3.32 4.51
N GLN A 205 11.22 3.00 5.72
CA GLN A 205 12.54 3.28 6.25
C GLN A 205 13.23 1.97 6.69
N ASN A 206 14.50 2.08 7.09
CA ASN A 206 15.17 0.99 7.76
C ASN A 206 14.45 0.64 9.07
N VAL A 207 14.28 -0.65 9.32
CA VAL A 207 13.64 -1.18 10.55
C VAL A 207 14.72 -1.85 11.39
N PRO A 208 15.35 -1.14 12.35
CA PRO A 208 16.46 -1.69 13.16
C PRO A 208 16.07 -2.98 13.88
N ARG A 209 14.82 -3.09 14.28
CA ARG A 209 14.26 -4.23 15.04
C ARG A 209 13.43 -5.18 14.16
N ARG A 210 13.75 -5.30 12.87
CA ARG A 210 12.97 -6.07 11.90
C ARG A 210 12.67 -7.51 12.35
N ALA A 211 13.61 -8.16 13.01
CA ALA A 211 13.40 -9.52 13.54
C ALA A 211 12.23 -9.56 14.54
N LYS A 212 12.11 -8.56 15.41
CA LYS A 212 11.00 -8.48 16.39
C LYS A 212 9.65 -8.20 15.72
N TYR A 213 9.62 -7.31 14.72
CA TYR A 213 8.40 -7.08 13.93
C TYR A 213 7.94 -8.37 13.22
N ASN A 214 8.87 -9.13 12.63
CA ASN A 214 8.55 -10.40 11.99
C ASN A 214 8.03 -11.43 13.00
N GLU A 215 8.61 -11.49 14.21
CA GLU A 215 8.14 -12.35 15.30
C GLU A 215 6.68 -12.02 15.63
N ILE A 216 6.37 -10.75 15.90
CA ILE A 216 5.01 -10.27 16.20
C ILE A 216 4.03 -10.61 15.07
N TRP A 217 4.41 -10.37 13.82
CA TRP A 217 3.56 -10.69 12.66
C TRP A 217 3.30 -12.20 12.55
N ASN A 218 4.31 -13.03 12.78
CA ASN A 218 4.15 -14.49 12.78
C ASN A 218 3.26 -14.96 13.94
N GLU A 219 3.37 -14.37 15.12
CA GLU A 219 2.47 -14.67 16.25
C GLU A 219 1.02 -14.30 15.94
N VAL A 220 0.77 -13.12 15.32
CA VAL A 220 -0.56 -12.74 14.83
C VAL A 220 -1.12 -13.78 13.88
N LYS A 221 -0.33 -14.23 12.89
CA LYS A 221 -0.77 -15.26 11.95
C LYS A 221 -1.08 -16.60 12.62
N ALA A 222 -0.30 -17.00 13.60
CA ALA A 222 -0.44 -18.28 14.33
C ALA A 222 -1.61 -18.29 15.33
N THR A 223 -2.10 -17.12 15.76
CA THR A 223 -3.27 -17.04 16.66
C THR A 223 -4.52 -17.57 15.94
N GLN A 224 -5.30 -18.45 16.61
CA GLN A 224 -6.56 -18.99 16.07
C GLN A 224 -7.72 -18.01 16.19
#